data_bdf33085491343687706b061e6180c96
#
_entry.id   bdf33085491343687706b061e6180c96
#
_cell.length_a   1.000
_cell.length_b   1.000
_cell.length_c   1.000
_cell.angle_alpha   90.00
_cell.angle_beta   90.00
_cell.angle_gamma   90.00
#
_symmetry.space_group_name_H-M   'P 1'
#
loop_
_entity.id
_entity.type
_entity.pdbx_description
1 polymer ?
#
loop_
_entity_poly.entity_id
_entity_poly.type
_entity_poly.pdbx_seq_one_letter_code
_entity_poly.pdbx_strand_id
1 'polypeptide(L)'
;GNKNKQLTCFTGAGVYDHYTPSAISSLVGRSEFLTSYTPYQAEISQGTLHYIFEFQSMMTALTGMDISNASMYDGSTATAEAVLMANAASKKASKVLVSETVDPKILSVIKTYAHFQHIVIEMVSQKDGVTDKQQLEQKLSAGDVAGVLVQHPNYLGIVEDYEGVADMCHANKAL
;
A
#
# COMPACT_ATOMS: atom_id res chain seq x y z
N GLY A 1 -0.43 32.18 -3.65
CA GLY A 1 -1.38 31.09 -3.86
C GLY A 1 -2.34 31.25 -5.03
N ASN A 2 -2.95 32.44 -5.27
CA ASN A 2 -4.03 32.56 -6.27
C ASN A 2 -3.61 32.31 -7.72
N LYS A 3 -2.36 32.64 -8.09
CA LYS A 3 -1.85 32.39 -9.44
C LYS A 3 -1.77 30.88 -9.75
N ASN A 4 -1.44 30.05 -8.77
CA ASN A 4 -1.33 28.60 -8.97
C ASN A 4 -2.70 27.92 -9.19
N LYS A 5 -3.81 28.54 -8.72
CA LYS A 5 -5.16 27.99 -8.93
C LYS A 5 -5.63 28.04 -10.39
N GLN A 6 -4.96 28.85 -11.21
CA GLN A 6 -5.29 29.02 -12.62
C GLN A 6 -4.40 28.18 -13.56
N LEU A 7 -3.45 27.46 -13.00
CA LEU A 7 -2.51 26.63 -13.76
C LEU A 7 -2.98 25.19 -13.80
N THR A 8 -2.89 24.58 -14.97
CA THR A 8 -3.06 23.13 -15.10
C THR A 8 -1.75 22.45 -14.65
N CYS A 9 -1.85 21.55 -13.68
CA CYS A 9 -0.71 20.81 -13.16
C CYS A 9 -0.41 19.60 -14.04
N PHE A 10 0.80 19.54 -14.59
CA PHE A 10 1.31 18.38 -15.34
C PHE A 10 2.44 17.66 -14.60
N THR A 11 2.59 17.89 -13.31
CA THR A 11 3.66 17.28 -12.51
C THR A 11 3.50 15.76 -12.43
N GLY A 12 2.26 15.26 -12.35
CA GLY A 12 1.98 13.83 -12.17
C GLY A 12 2.52 13.29 -10.84
N ALA A 13 2.88 12.02 -10.81
CA ALA A 13 3.55 11.36 -9.67
C ALA A 13 2.85 11.58 -8.32
N GLY A 14 1.53 11.48 -8.27
CA GLY A 14 0.72 11.65 -7.06
C GLY A 14 0.22 13.07 -6.80
N VAL A 15 0.57 14.04 -7.65
CA VAL A 15 0.08 15.42 -7.55
C VAL A 15 -1.12 15.58 -8.48
N TYR A 16 -2.30 15.27 -7.96
CA TYR A 16 -3.57 15.33 -8.69
C TYR A 16 -4.58 16.20 -7.97
N ASP A 17 -5.50 16.81 -8.73
CA ASP A 17 -6.62 17.53 -8.15
C ASP A 17 -7.62 16.54 -7.55
N HIS A 18 -8.06 16.84 -6.32
CA HIS A 18 -9.06 16.06 -5.60
C HIS A 18 -10.26 16.93 -5.24
N TYR A 19 -11.46 16.36 -5.36
CA TYR A 19 -12.65 16.99 -4.82
C TYR A 19 -12.65 16.82 -3.29
N THR A 20 -12.63 17.95 -2.57
CA THR A 20 -12.69 17.97 -1.11
C THR A 20 -14.00 18.60 -0.67
N PRO A 21 -14.99 17.81 -0.20
CA PRO A 21 -16.24 18.35 0.34
C PRO A 21 -16.01 19.33 1.47
N SER A 22 -16.81 20.40 1.52
CA SER A 22 -16.70 21.42 2.58
C SER A 22 -16.93 20.87 3.99
N ALA A 23 -17.67 19.78 4.11
CA ALA A 23 -17.91 19.11 5.40
C ALA A 23 -16.62 18.59 6.05
N ILE A 24 -15.59 18.24 5.27
CA ILE A 24 -14.35 17.65 5.78
C ILE A 24 -13.67 18.58 6.77
N SER A 25 -13.50 19.86 6.42
CA SER A 25 -12.83 20.84 7.31
C SER A 25 -13.59 21.02 8.64
N SER A 26 -14.92 20.98 8.61
CA SER A 26 -15.76 21.08 9.81
C SER A 26 -15.65 19.83 10.68
N LEU A 27 -15.57 18.65 10.07
CA LEU A 27 -15.48 17.38 10.81
C LEU A 27 -14.10 17.17 11.42
N VAL A 28 -13.02 17.36 10.65
CA VAL A 28 -11.65 17.15 11.16
C VAL A 28 -11.22 18.19 12.18
N GLY A 29 -11.86 19.37 12.19
CA GLY A 29 -11.62 20.43 13.17
C GLY A 29 -12.33 20.23 14.51
N ARG A 30 -13.15 19.19 14.67
CA ARG A 30 -13.83 18.91 15.93
C ARG A 30 -12.83 18.44 17.00
N SER A 31 -13.03 18.91 18.22
CA SER A 31 -12.11 18.61 19.34
C SER A 31 -12.01 17.12 19.62
N GLU A 32 -13.08 16.36 19.40
CA GLU A 32 -13.13 14.91 19.61
C GLU A 32 -12.12 14.15 18.73
N PHE A 33 -11.84 14.66 17.53
CA PHE A 33 -10.83 14.10 16.62
C PHE A 33 -9.47 14.79 16.78
N LEU A 34 -9.46 16.12 16.86
CA LEU A 34 -8.24 16.91 16.89
C LEU A 34 -7.37 16.63 18.12
N THR A 35 -8.00 16.37 19.26
CA THR A 35 -7.32 16.09 20.54
C THR A 35 -7.18 14.59 20.83
N SER A 36 -7.64 13.71 19.94
CA SER A 36 -7.53 12.27 20.16
C SER A 36 -6.05 11.85 20.14
N TYR A 37 -5.76 10.87 20.99
CA TYR A 37 -4.43 10.28 21.11
C TYR A 37 -4.52 8.76 20.96
N THR A 38 -3.40 8.06 21.04
CA THR A 38 -3.36 6.61 20.93
C THR A 38 -4.32 5.95 21.93
N PRO A 39 -5.22 5.06 21.51
CA PRO A 39 -6.24 4.46 22.36
C PRO A 39 -5.68 3.34 23.25
N TYR A 40 -4.80 3.67 24.17
CA TYR A 40 -4.17 2.69 25.08
C TYR A 40 -5.16 2.02 26.02
N GLN A 41 -6.17 2.76 26.47
CA GLN A 41 -7.21 2.28 27.38
C GLN A 41 -8.52 2.09 26.60
N ALA A 42 -8.82 0.84 26.28
CA ALA A 42 -10.00 0.50 25.47
C ALA A 42 -11.31 0.97 26.11
N GLU A 43 -11.41 0.93 27.43
CA GLU A 43 -12.57 1.34 28.21
C GLU A 43 -12.89 2.85 28.09
N ILE A 44 -11.89 3.69 27.79
CA ILE A 44 -12.06 5.13 27.58
C ILE A 44 -12.12 5.47 26.09
N SER A 45 -11.49 4.66 25.26
CA SER A 45 -11.27 4.93 23.82
C SER A 45 -12.18 4.12 22.89
N GLN A 46 -13.34 3.68 23.37
CA GLN A 46 -14.26 2.82 22.61
C GLN A 46 -14.66 3.44 21.26
N GLY A 47 -14.98 4.74 21.24
CA GLY A 47 -15.33 5.43 20.01
C GLY A 47 -14.18 5.51 19.01
N THR A 48 -12.97 5.78 19.48
CA THR A 48 -11.75 5.80 18.65
C THR A 48 -11.49 4.43 18.04
N LEU A 49 -11.56 3.37 18.83
CA LEU A 49 -11.38 2.00 18.35
C LEU A 49 -12.47 1.61 17.35
N HIS A 50 -13.72 2.02 17.59
CA HIS A 50 -14.83 1.73 16.69
C HIS A 50 -14.63 2.35 15.30
N TYR A 51 -14.30 3.64 15.21
CA TYR A 51 -14.11 4.27 13.89
C TYR A 51 -12.85 3.74 13.17
N ILE A 52 -11.84 3.25 13.89
CA ILE A 52 -10.69 2.56 13.28
C ILE A 52 -11.13 1.27 12.59
N PHE A 53 -11.95 0.45 13.25
CA PHE A 53 -12.54 -0.75 12.64
C PHE A 53 -13.43 -0.41 11.45
N GLU A 54 -14.26 0.62 11.56
CA GLU A 54 -15.09 1.10 10.44
C GLU A 54 -14.24 1.53 9.24
N PHE A 55 -13.14 2.25 9.49
CA PHE A 55 -12.20 2.66 8.44
C PHE A 55 -11.64 1.43 7.70
N GLN A 56 -11.17 0.42 8.43
CA GLN A 56 -10.67 -0.82 7.81
C GLN A 56 -11.74 -1.51 6.96
N SER A 57 -12.96 -1.59 7.49
CA SER A 57 -14.09 -2.20 6.75
C SER A 57 -14.47 -1.40 5.50
N MET A 58 -14.44 -0.07 5.58
CA MET A 58 -14.71 0.79 4.42
C MET A 58 -13.60 0.66 3.36
N MET A 59 -12.34 0.57 3.77
CA MET A 59 -11.22 0.39 2.83
C MET A 59 -11.27 -0.95 2.13
N THR A 60 -11.56 -2.04 2.82
CA THR A 60 -11.73 -3.36 2.19
C THR A 60 -12.91 -3.37 1.22
N ALA A 61 -14.05 -2.78 1.60
CA ALA A 61 -15.20 -2.66 0.71
C ALA A 61 -14.93 -1.81 -0.54
N LEU A 62 -14.14 -0.73 -0.38
CA LEU A 62 -13.79 0.18 -1.48
C LEU A 62 -12.78 -0.44 -2.45
N THR A 63 -11.80 -1.16 -1.93
CA THR A 63 -10.67 -1.69 -2.72
C THR A 63 -10.86 -3.12 -3.21
N GLY A 64 -11.80 -3.86 -2.62
CA GLY A 64 -11.99 -5.28 -2.88
C GLY A 64 -10.91 -6.17 -2.25
N MET A 65 -10.08 -5.62 -1.37
CA MET A 65 -9.07 -6.38 -0.62
C MET A 65 -9.70 -7.10 0.57
N ASP A 66 -9.15 -8.24 0.96
CA ASP A 66 -9.64 -9.00 2.11
C ASP A 66 -9.35 -8.33 3.44
N ILE A 67 -8.21 -7.62 3.51
CA ILE A 67 -7.71 -6.99 4.74
C ILE A 67 -7.20 -5.59 4.43
N SER A 68 -7.42 -4.67 5.36
CA SER A 68 -6.82 -3.34 5.37
C SER A 68 -6.14 -3.08 6.71
N ASN A 69 -5.05 -2.31 6.71
CA ASN A 69 -4.48 -1.78 7.95
C ASN A 69 -5.39 -0.68 8.55
N ALA A 70 -5.14 -0.31 9.80
CA ALA A 70 -5.93 0.69 10.49
C ALA A 70 -5.59 2.13 10.08
N SER A 71 -4.45 2.38 9.55
CA SER A 71 -3.88 3.59 8.97
C SER A 71 -2.36 3.60 9.18
N MET A 72 -1.64 4.22 8.27
CA MET A 72 -0.19 4.42 8.36
C MET A 72 0.14 5.88 8.07
N TYR A 73 1.37 6.31 8.38
CA TYR A 73 1.80 7.69 8.20
C TYR A 73 1.66 8.17 6.75
N ASP A 74 2.19 7.38 5.81
CA ASP A 74 2.05 7.60 4.37
C ASP A 74 2.11 6.28 3.58
N GLY A 75 1.83 6.34 2.27
CA GLY A 75 1.84 5.16 1.40
C GLY A 75 3.22 4.53 1.28
N SER A 76 4.29 5.30 1.29
CA SER A 76 5.65 4.77 1.13
C SER A 76 6.09 3.96 2.35
N THR A 77 5.86 4.50 3.56
CA THR A 77 6.16 3.77 4.81
C THR A 77 5.22 2.61 5.02
N ALA A 78 3.92 2.75 4.69
CA ALA A 78 2.96 1.65 4.74
C ALA A 78 3.41 0.47 3.86
N THR A 79 3.93 0.76 2.67
CA THR A 79 4.42 -0.27 1.75
C THR A 79 5.71 -0.92 2.28
N ALA A 80 6.61 -0.16 2.88
CA ALA A 80 7.80 -0.72 3.54
C ALA A 80 7.42 -1.64 4.70
N GLU A 81 6.47 -1.24 5.54
CA GLU A 81 5.95 -2.08 6.63
C GLU A 81 5.27 -3.36 6.11
N ALA A 82 4.57 -3.29 4.97
CA ALA A 82 4.01 -4.48 4.32
C ALA A 82 5.11 -5.48 3.91
N VAL A 83 6.23 -4.99 3.39
CA VAL A 83 7.41 -5.82 3.07
C VAL A 83 7.98 -6.47 4.33
N LEU A 84 8.12 -5.72 5.42
CA LEU A 84 8.60 -6.26 6.70
C LEU A 84 7.63 -7.31 7.25
N MET A 85 6.33 -7.05 7.17
CA MET A 85 5.29 -7.99 7.60
C MET A 85 5.31 -9.28 6.79
N ALA A 86 5.41 -9.20 5.46
CA ALA A 86 5.50 -10.39 4.60
C ALA A 86 6.74 -11.24 4.96
N ASN A 87 7.88 -10.58 5.17
CA ASN A 87 9.10 -11.27 5.61
C ASN A 87 8.93 -11.92 7.00
N ALA A 88 8.33 -11.23 7.96
CA ALA A 88 8.10 -11.76 9.32
C ALA A 88 7.11 -12.93 9.34
N ALA A 89 6.11 -12.92 8.46
CA ALA A 89 5.15 -14.01 8.32
C ALA A 89 5.76 -15.26 7.68
N SER A 90 6.80 -15.09 6.86
CA SER A 90 7.48 -16.18 6.19
C SER A 90 8.50 -16.83 7.13
N LYS A 91 8.46 -18.18 7.25
CA LYS A 91 9.43 -18.93 8.05
C LYS A 91 10.72 -19.28 7.30
N LYS A 92 10.74 -19.16 5.98
CA LYS A 92 11.82 -19.70 5.13
C LYS A 92 12.29 -18.76 4.03
N ALA A 93 11.47 -17.79 3.68
CA ALA A 93 11.76 -16.88 2.58
C ALA A 93 12.07 -15.48 3.12
N SER A 94 13.07 -14.84 2.54
CA SER A 94 13.45 -13.44 2.84
C SER A 94 13.50 -12.58 1.58
N LYS A 95 12.87 -13.06 0.51
CA LYS A 95 12.76 -12.34 -0.77
C LYS A 95 11.35 -11.80 -0.92
N VAL A 96 11.23 -10.55 -1.34
CA VAL A 96 9.94 -9.93 -1.74
C VAL A 96 10.05 -9.49 -3.20
N LEU A 97 9.09 -9.91 -4.00
CA LEU A 97 8.96 -9.48 -5.39
C LEU A 97 8.23 -8.15 -5.44
N VAL A 98 8.73 -7.21 -6.22
CA VAL A 98 8.10 -5.89 -6.42
C VAL A 98 7.95 -5.64 -7.90
N SER A 99 6.75 -5.28 -8.34
CA SER A 99 6.52 -4.91 -9.74
C SER A 99 7.29 -3.63 -10.11
N GLU A 100 7.85 -3.59 -11.31
CA GLU A 100 8.44 -2.38 -11.89
C GLU A 100 7.43 -1.26 -12.12
N THR A 101 6.14 -1.55 -12.04
CA THR A 101 5.05 -0.56 -12.16
C THR A 101 4.75 0.18 -10.85
N VAL A 102 5.47 -0.13 -9.78
CA VAL A 102 5.40 0.59 -8.49
C VAL A 102 6.16 1.92 -8.58
N ASP A 103 5.63 2.96 -7.92
CA ASP A 103 6.27 4.28 -7.86
C ASP A 103 7.75 4.17 -7.42
N PRO A 104 8.69 4.72 -8.21
CA PRO A 104 10.13 4.68 -7.89
C PRO A 104 10.48 5.28 -6.52
N LYS A 105 9.70 6.24 -6.02
CA LYS A 105 9.90 6.82 -4.67
C LYS A 105 9.56 5.80 -3.60
N ILE A 106 8.44 5.10 -3.75
CA ILE A 106 8.03 4.00 -2.87
C ILE A 106 9.11 2.92 -2.88
N LEU A 107 9.57 2.52 -4.05
CA LEU A 107 10.64 1.52 -4.20
C LEU A 107 11.94 1.94 -3.49
N SER A 108 12.30 3.23 -3.52
CA SER A 108 13.47 3.75 -2.81
C SER A 108 13.34 3.58 -1.29
N VAL A 109 12.16 3.88 -0.74
CA VAL A 109 11.86 3.69 0.70
C VAL A 109 11.91 2.21 1.08
N ILE A 110 11.26 1.34 0.29
CA ILE A 110 11.29 -0.11 0.49
C ILE A 110 12.73 -0.62 0.56
N LYS A 111 13.58 -0.24 -0.40
CA LYS A 111 14.99 -0.66 -0.44
C LYS A 111 15.76 -0.22 0.78
N THR A 112 15.47 0.97 1.32
CA THR A 112 16.10 1.47 2.55
C THR A 112 15.74 0.61 3.75
N TYR A 113 14.45 0.30 3.95
CA TYR A 113 14.01 -0.56 5.05
C TYR A 113 14.53 -2.00 4.90
N ALA A 114 14.41 -2.56 3.69
CA ALA A 114 14.83 -3.92 3.38
C ALA A 114 16.33 -4.16 3.62
N HIS A 115 17.16 -3.16 3.30
CA HIS A 115 18.62 -3.24 3.48
C HIS A 115 19.00 -3.57 4.92
N PHE A 116 18.43 -2.86 5.89
CA PHE A 116 18.74 -3.05 7.31
C PHE A 116 18.11 -4.32 7.92
N GLN A 117 17.16 -4.93 7.23
CA GLN A 117 16.50 -6.17 7.63
C GLN A 117 16.98 -7.40 6.84
N HIS A 118 17.98 -7.21 5.97
CA HIS A 118 18.52 -8.26 5.11
C HIS A 118 17.47 -8.94 4.21
N ILE A 119 16.43 -8.18 3.79
CA ILE A 119 15.38 -8.63 2.88
C ILE A 119 15.83 -8.38 1.45
N VAL A 120 15.74 -9.39 0.61
CA VAL A 120 16.05 -9.29 -0.80
C VAL A 120 14.85 -8.73 -1.55
N ILE A 121 15.02 -7.58 -2.20
CA ILE A 121 14.01 -7.03 -3.11
C ILE A 121 14.36 -7.40 -4.54
N GLU A 122 13.51 -8.18 -5.17
CA GLU A 122 13.66 -8.59 -6.56
C GLU A 122 12.53 -8.01 -7.41
N MET A 123 12.91 -7.41 -8.56
CA MET A 123 11.94 -6.75 -9.43
C MET A 123 11.26 -7.76 -10.35
N VAL A 124 9.96 -7.57 -10.56
CA VAL A 124 9.20 -8.21 -11.65
C VAL A 124 9.03 -7.19 -12.75
N SER A 125 9.53 -7.53 -13.94
CA SER A 125 9.51 -6.63 -15.10
C SER A 125 8.10 -6.26 -15.51
N GLN A 126 7.99 -5.12 -16.14
CA GLN A 126 6.75 -4.70 -16.80
C GLN A 126 6.76 -5.08 -18.28
N LYS A 127 5.59 -5.32 -18.85
CA LYS A 127 5.36 -5.50 -20.27
C LYS A 127 4.17 -4.63 -20.67
N ASP A 128 4.36 -3.75 -21.64
CA ASP A 128 3.32 -2.82 -22.11
C ASP A 128 2.69 -1.96 -20.97
N GLY A 129 3.49 -1.62 -19.96
CA GLY A 129 3.08 -0.79 -18.82
C GLY A 129 2.35 -1.54 -17.70
N VAL A 130 2.25 -2.87 -17.77
CA VAL A 130 1.64 -3.72 -16.73
C VAL A 130 2.63 -4.77 -16.23
N THR A 131 2.40 -5.29 -15.04
CA THR A 131 3.23 -6.34 -14.44
C THR A 131 3.26 -7.60 -15.30
N ASP A 132 4.45 -8.12 -15.63
CA ASP A 132 4.61 -9.37 -16.37
C ASP A 132 4.22 -10.58 -15.49
N LYS A 133 2.98 -11.04 -15.65
CA LYS A 133 2.45 -12.17 -14.87
C LYS A 133 3.21 -13.49 -15.14
N GLN A 134 3.77 -13.68 -16.34
CA GLN A 134 4.55 -14.89 -16.66
C GLN A 134 5.87 -14.90 -15.88
N GLN A 135 6.57 -13.77 -15.86
CA GLN A 135 7.79 -13.63 -15.07
C GLN A 135 7.50 -13.74 -13.56
N LEU A 136 6.37 -13.17 -13.10
CA LEU A 136 5.93 -13.29 -11.71
C LEU A 136 5.75 -14.76 -11.32
N GLU A 137 5.03 -15.55 -12.13
CA GLU A 137 4.82 -16.98 -11.90
C GLU A 137 6.14 -17.74 -11.86
N GLN A 138 7.04 -17.48 -12.82
CA GLN A 138 8.35 -18.10 -12.86
C GLN A 138 9.17 -17.82 -11.60
N LYS A 139 9.15 -16.58 -11.10
CA LYS A 139 9.89 -16.20 -9.89
C LYS A 139 9.28 -16.81 -8.63
N LEU A 140 7.96 -16.88 -8.54
CA LEU A 140 7.25 -17.52 -7.44
C LEU A 140 7.57 -19.01 -7.32
N SER A 141 7.71 -19.70 -8.46
CA SER A 141 7.99 -21.14 -8.49
C SER A 141 9.34 -21.54 -7.87
N ALA A 142 10.24 -20.57 -7.63
CA ALA A 142 11.49 -20.80 -6.91
C ALA A 142 11.28 -21.16 -5.41
N GLY A 143 10.12 -20.81 -4.83
CA GLY A 143 9.71 -21.20 -3.46
C GLY A 143 10.45 -20.46 -2.35
N ASP A 144 11.16 -19.37 -2.66
CA ASP A 144 11.92 -18.54 -1.71
C ASP A 144 11.33 -17.12 -1.55
N VAL A 145 10.09 -16.90 -2.02
CA VAL A 145 9.40 -15.62 -2.00
C VAL A 145 8.50 -15.51 -0.78
N ALA A 146 8.66 -14.46 0.00
CA ALA A 146 7.84 -14.15 1.17
C ALA A 146 6.53 -13.41 0.81
N GLY A 147 6.60 -12.57 -0.22
CA GLY A 147 5.43 -11.80 -0.67
C GLY A 147 5.66 -11.11 -2.01
N VAL A 148 4.56 -10.65 -2.59
CA VAL A 148 4.52 -9.89 -3.84
C VAL A 148 3.88 -8.54 -3.59
N LEU A 149 4.51 -7.49 -4.09
CA LEU A 149 4.03 -6.14 -3.95
C LEU A 149 3.71 -5.55 -5.32
N VAL A 150 2.48 -5.07 -5.44
CA VAL A 150 1.96 -4.37 -6.61
C VAL A 150 1.34 -3.04 -6.20
N GLN A 151 1.18 -2.13 -7.15
CA GLN A 151 0.48 -0.86 -6.96
C GLN A 151 -0.74 -0.81 -7.87
N HIS A 152 -1.87 -0.39 -7.32
CA HIS A 152 -3.11 -0.33 -8.09
C HIS A 152 -3.91 0.95 -7.76
N PRO A 153 -4.25 1.83 -8.71
CA PRO A 153 -3.65 1.86 -10.06
C PRO A 153 -2.13 1.96 -10.01
N ASN A 154 -1.44 1.47 -11.05
CA ASN A 154 0.02 1.49 -11.06
C ASN A 154 0.58 2.90 -11.28
N TYR A 155 1.91 3.04 -11.18
CA TYR A 155 2.58 4.34 -11.32
C TYR A 155 2.34 5.03 -12.67
N LEU A 156 2.08 4.25 -13.73
CA LEU A 156 1.75 4.76 -15.06
C LEU A 156 0.27 5.13 -15.21
N GLY A 157 -0.54 4.96 -14.15
CA GLY A 157 -1.98 5.26 -14.15
C GLY A 157 -2.84 4.17 -14.76
N ILE A 158 -2.29 2.97 -14.97
CA ILE A 158 -3.02 1.84 -15.53
C ILE A 158 -3.68 1.05 -14.40
N VAL A 159 -4.96 0.72 -14.59
CA VAL A 159 -5.71 -0.23 -13.76
C VAL A 159 -5.38 -1.63 -14.26
N GLU A 160 -4.46 -2.31 -13.57
CA GLU A 160 -4.05 -3.66 -13.95
C GLU A 160 -5.07 -4.71 -13.50
N ASP A 161 -5.22 -5.77 -14.27
CA ASP A 161 -5.97 -6.93 -13.86
C ASP A 161 -5.07 -7.88 -13.05
N TYR A 162 -5.36 -8.02 -11.74
CA TYR A 162 -4.67 -8.92 -10.83
C TYR A 162 -5.49 -10.18 -10.47
N GLU A 163 -6.55 -10.51 -11.24
CA GLU A 163 -7.30 -11.74 -11.03
C GLU A 163 -6.37 -12.96 -11.08
N GLY A 164 -6.52 -13.84 -10.08
CA GLY A 164 -5.71 -15.05 -9.91
C GLY A 164 -4.30 -14.84 -9.36
N VAL A 165 -3.80 -13.60 -9.23
CA VAL A 165 -2.44 -13.34 -8.72
C VAL A 165 -2.33 -13.71 -7.25
N ALA A 166 -3.33 -13.41 -6.44
CA ALA A 166 -3.35 -13.79 -5.02
C ALA A 166 -3.30 -15.33 -4.85
N ASP A 167 -4.11 -16.06 -5.61
CA ASP A 167 -4.11 -17.53 -5.59
C ASP A 167 -2.76 -18.11 -5.99
N MET A 168 -2.13 -17.51 -7.01
CA MET A 168 -0.78 -17.89 -7.46
C MET A 168 0.26 -17.66 -6.33
N CYS A 169 0.18 -16.53 -5.62
CA CYS A 169 1.05 -16.25 -4.48
C CYS A 169 0.83 -17.26 -3.36
N HIS A 170 -0.41 -17.48 -2.95
CA HIS A 170 -0.76 -18.39 -1.84
C HIS A 170 -0.37 -19.84 -2.15
N ALA A 171 -0.54 -20.31 -3.40
CA ALA A 171 -0.10 -21.64 -3.83
C ALA A 171 1.42 -21.83 -3.63
N ASN A 172 2.20 -20.75 -3.74
CA ASN A 172 3.65 -20.72 -3.50
C ASN A 172 4.03 -20.28 -2.07
N LYS A 173 3.06 -20.16 -1.15
CA LYS A 173 3.24 -19.76 0.26
C LYS A 173 3.81 -18.34 0.41
N ALA A 174 3.59 -17.48 -0.58
CA ALA A 174 3.85 -16.05 -0.56
C ALA A 174 2.56 -15.26 -0.23
N LEU A 175 2.72 -14.08 0.37
CA LEU A 175 1.63 -13.12 0.62
C LEU A 175 1.50 -12.14 -0.54
#